data_3352adea8dcb14d6823983e2994fadc1
#
_entry.id   3352adea8dcb14d6823983e2994fadc1
#
_cell.length_a   1.000
_cell.length_b   1.000
_cell.length_c   1.000
_cell.angle_alpha   90.00
_cell.angle_beta   90.00
_cell.angle_gamma   90.00
#
_symmetry.space_group_name_H-M   'P 1'
#
loop_
_entity.id
_entity.type
_entity.pdbx_description
1 polymer ?
#
loop_
_entity_poly.entity_id
_entity_poly.type
_entity_poly.pdbx_seq_one_letter_code
_entity_poly.pdbx_strand_id
1 'polypeptide(L)'
;QKAIIKYVNENGNVELSRDEVVGKSGEAIDYSTNEKVSSYRRRGFELVSDGFYDAANKNFDFDASVDQEFTVVLRERIEPIDPDKPTPTPDQPVDPKDPDTPKWPDPVKDIVNKDDVTRTVKYVYEDGSKAKEDVSETLHFKRFAYVNLVTGHIDYRPWTTTDDTFDAVTSPVIKGYTADKLVVPAVSGVQAGAADTVEVVTYVKDAQKAIIKYVNEKGNVELSRDAVAGKSGEAINYSTAAKISSYKRQGYELVSDGFTSASSKNFDFDASVDQEFTVVLRERIEPIDPDKPTPTP
;
A
#
# COMPACT_ATOMS: atom_id res chain seq x y z
N GLN A 1 29.13 -33.44 57.77
CA GLN A 1 28.31 -33.64 56.59
C GLN A 1 28.27 -32.39 55.73
N LYS A 2 28.06 -32.57 54.45
CA LYS A 2 27.91 -31.47 53.49
C LYS A 2 26.70 -31.73 52.58
N ALA A 3 25.85 -30.72 52.44
CA ALA A 3 24.79 -30.67 51.48
C ALA A 3 25.13 -29.68 50.38
N ILE A 4 24.89 -30.05 49.13
CA ILE A 4 25.09 -29.21 47.95
C ILE A 4 23.73 -28.95 47.30
N ILE A 5 23.36 -27.70 47.16
CA ILE A 5 22.15 -27.28 46.46
C ILE A 5 22.60 -26.71 45.11
N LYS A 6 22.31 -27.46 44.01
CA LYS A 6 22.66 -27.12 42.64
C LYS A 6 21.47 -26.43 41.97
N TYR A 7 21.75 -25.30 41.30
CA TYR A 7 20.79 -24.59 40.43
C TYR A 7 21.19 -24.85 38.99
N VAL A 8 20.32 -25.49 38.24
CA VAL A 8 20.60 -25.93 36.87
C VAL A 8 19.58 -25.34 35.87
N ASN A 9 20.06 -24.93 34.70
CA ASN A 9 19.19 -24.63 33.58
C ASN A 9 18.72 -25.94 32.95
N GLU A 10 17.39 -26.12 32.81
CA GLU A 10 16.79 -27.28 32.16
C GLU A 10 17.35 -27.47 30.73
N ASN A 11 17.61 -26.37 30.02
CA ASN A 11 18.25 -26.42 28.70
C ASN A 11 19.70 -26.82 28.82
N GLY A 12 20.01 -28.04 28.43
CA GLY A 12 21.35 -28.61 28.44
C GLY A 12 21.87 -29.03 29.81
N ASN A 13 21.03 -29.03 30.86
CA ASN A 13 21.44 -29.37 32.24
C ASN A 13 22.66 -28.57 32.75
N VAL A 14 22.76 -27.31 32.32
CA VAL A 14 23.90 -26.45 32.66
C VAL A 14 23.78 -25.97 34.11
N GLU A 15 24.78 -26.23 34.92
CA GLU A 15 24.87 -25.70 36.30
C GLU A 15 25.06 -24.18 36.27
N LEU A 16 24.10 -23.43 36.82
CA LEU A 16 24.13 -21.96 36.94
C LEU A 16 24.88 -21.51 38.19
N SER A 17 24.67 -22.22 39.31
CA SER A 17 25.37 -22.04 40.54
C SER A 17 25.12 -23.20 41.50
N ARG A 18 25.89 -23.25 42.59
CA ARG A 18 25.66 -24.12 43.72
C ARG A 18 25.90 -23.39 45.03
N ASP A 19 25.23 -23.85 46.08
CA ASP A 19 25.50 -23.43 47.45
C ASP A 19 25.83 -24.68 48.26
N GLU A 20 26.76 -24.54 49.23
CA GLU A 20 27.22 -25.61 50.09
C GLU A 20 26.88 -25.27 51.52
N VAL A 21 26.25 -26.24 52.21
CA VAL A 21 25.89 -26.13 53.63
C VAL A 21 26.56 -27.25 54.37
N VAL A 22 27.23 -26.92 55.47
CA VAL A 22 27.91 -27.91 56.33
C VAL A 22 27.22 -28.02 57.71
N GLY A 23 27.16 -29.21 58.26
CA GLY A 23 26.54 -29.49 59.55
C GLY A 23 26.89 -30.88 60.05
N LYS A 24 26.16 -31.37 61.08
CA LYS A 24 26.36 -32.70 61.60
C LYS A 24 25.25 -33.64 61.20
N SER A 25 25.55 -34.92 61.11
CA SER A 25 24.56 -35.97 60.80
C SER A 25 23.31 -35.81 61.66
N GLY A 26 22.15 -35.88 61.02
CA GLY A 26 20.84 -35.75 61.64
C GLY A 26 20.36 -34.35 62.01
N GLU A 27 21.25 -33.33 61.95
CA GLU A 27 20.86 -31.93 62.16
C GLU A 27 20.07 -31.45 60.92
N ALA A 28 19.16 -30.48 61.11
CA ALA A 28 18.48 -29.83 60.02
C ALA A 28 19.43 -29.05 59.13
N ILE A 29 19.28 -29.12 57.80
CA ILE A 29 19.99 -28.26 56.84
C ILE A 29 19.33 -26.90 56.91
N ASP A 30 19.97 -25.94 57.56
CA ASP A 30 19.48 -24.56 57.68
C ASP A 30 19.73 -23.82 56.39
N TYR A 31 18.83 -24.00 55.45
CA TYR A 31 18.89 -23.39 54.11
C TYR A 31 17.50 -23.13 53.54
N SER A 32 17.38 -22.09 52.69
CA SER A 32 16.18 -21.78 51.93
C SER A 32 16.57 -21.38 50.50
N THR A 33 15.88 -21.97 49.54
CA THR A 33 16.06 -21.69 48.13
C THR A 33 15.35 -20.41 47.67
N ASN A 34 14.42 -19.87 48.51
CA ASN A 34 13.51 -18.80 48.13
C ASN A 34 14.20 -17.56 47.58
N GLU A 35 15.20 -16.99 48.24
CA GLU A 35 15.88 -15.78 47.79
C GLU A 35 16.67 -15.99 46.50
N LYS A 36 17.29 -17.18 46.38
CA LYS A 36 18.06 -17.53 45.19
C LYS A 36 17.12 -17.74 43.99
N VAL A 37 16.00 -18.43 44.19
CA VAL A 37 14.95 -18.60 43.16
C VAL A 37 14.38 -17.24 42.76
N SER A 38 14.05 -16.35 43.71
CA SER A 38 13.60 -14.99 43.42
C SER A 38 14.64 -14.19 42.62
N SER A 39 15.94 -14.34 42.95
CA SER A 39 17.04 -13.72 42.21
C SER A 39 17.09 -14.22 40.75
N TYR A 40 16.92 -15.53 40.53
CA TYR A 40 16.85 -16.09 39.16
C TYR A 40 15.60 -15.64 38.41
N ARG A 41 14.44 -15.55 39.07
CA ARG A 41 13.21 -15.01 38.44
C ARG A 41 13.43 -13.58 37.95
N ARG A 42 14.03 -12.70 38.73
CA ARG A 42 14.39 -11.34 38.31
C ARG A 42 15.38 -11.29 37.15
N ARG A 43 16.16 -12.38 36.93
CA ARG A 43 17.09 -12.52 35.80
C ARG A 43 16.47 -13.20 34.59
N GLY A 44 15.15 -13.47 34.57
CA GLY A 44 14.43 -14.04 33.44
C GLY A 44 14.30 -15.54 33.45
N PHE A 45 14.61 -16.22 34.55
CA PHE A 45 14.33 -17.65 34.72
C PHE A 45 12.97 -17.88 35.36
N GLU A 46 12.41 -19.07 35.16
CA GLU A 46 11.27 -19.57 35.92
C GLU A 46 11.60 -20.91 36.60
N LEU A 47 11.00 -21.16 37.76
CA LEU A 47 11.21 -22.39 38.53
C LEU A 47 10.46 -23.51 37.88
N VAL A 48 11.14 -24.61 37.58
CA VAL A 48 10.56 -25.88 37.11
C VAL A 48 10.32 -26.82 38.28
N SER A 49 11.37 -27.03 39.10
CA SER A 49 11.26 -27.87 40.32
C SER A 49 12.30 -27.44 41.35
N ASP A 50 11.96 -27.66 42.62
CA ASP A 50 12.87 -27.37 43.75
C ASP A 50 13.07 -28.62 44.56
N GLY A 51 14.10 -29.38 44.24
CA GLY A 51 14.42 -30.65 44.91
C GLY A 51 14.80 -30.50 46.39
N PHE A 52 15.24 -29.30 46.83
CA PHE A 52 15.46 -29.05 48.26
C PHE A 52 14.13 -28.79 49.02
N TYR A 53 13.27 -27.92 48.44
CA TYR A 53 12.01 -27.55 49.03
C TYR A 53 11.07 -28.77 49.10
N ASP A 54 11.06 -29.60 48.06
CA ASP A 54 10.19 -30.80 47.94
C ASP A 54 10.75 -32.04 48.67
N ALA A 55 12.00 -31.97 49.15
CA ALA A 55 12.62 -33.09 49.85
C ALA A 55 11.81 -33.50 51.13
N ALA A 56 11.50 -34.77 51.22
CA ALA A 56 10.79 -35.34 52.39
C ALA A 56 11.61 -35.22 53.68
N ASN A 57 12.95 -35.22 53.55
CA ASN A 57 13.88 -35.05 54.67
C ASN A 57 14.88 -33.92 54.33
N LYS A 58 14.96 -32.92 55.19
CA LYS A 58 15.88 -31.76 55.10
C LYS A 58 16.91 -31.80 56.20
N ASN A 59 17.28 -32.96 56.67
CA ASN A 59 18.35 -33.15 57.63
C ASN A 59 19.60 -33.70 56.90
N PHE A 60 20.78 -33.41 57.43
CA PHE A 60 21.99 -34.09 56.99
C PHE A 60 21.85 -35.59 57.17
N ASP A 61 22.23 -36.37 56.21
CA ASP A 61 22.23 -37.83 56.27
C ASP A 61 23.36 -38.33 57.18
N PHE A 62 23.56 -39.66 57.20
CA PHE A 62 24.58 -40.31 58.06
C PHE A 62 25.76 -40.86 57.25
N ASP A 63 25.79 -40.60 55.91
CA ASP A 63 26.92 -41.02 55.03
C ASP A 63 27.91 -39.88 54.81
N ALA A 64 29.01 -39.90 55.56
CA ALA A 64 30.05 -38.90 55.42
C ALA A 64 30.96 -39.11 54.20
N SER A 65 30.79 -40.17 53.45
CA SER A 65 31.59 -40.47 52.26
C SER A 65 31.09 -39.82 50.98
N VAL A 66 29.83 -39.37 50.95
CA VAL A 66 29.18 -38.76 49.79
C VAL A 66 28.47 -37.47 50.22
N ASP A 67 28.69 -36.37 49.48
CA ASP A 67 27.94 -35.15 49.67
C ASP A 67 26.47 -35.34 49.30
N GLN A 68 25.57 -34.87 50.14
CA GLN A 68 24.12 -34.90 49.87
C GLN A 68 23.75 -33.85 48.86
N GLU A 69 23.12 -34.21 47.73
CA GLU A 69 22.85 -33.28 46.63
C GLU A 69 21.36 -33.02 46.48
N PHE A 70 20.99 -31.76 46.29
CA PHE A 70 19.66 -31.30 45.93
C PHE A 70 19.73 -30.47 44.65
N THR A 71 18.78 -30.67 43.71
CA THR A 71 18.78 -29.95 42.47
C THR A 71 17.54 -29.07 42.34
N VAL A 72 17.76 -27.79 42.09
CA VAL A 72 16.75 -26.81 41.74
C VAL A 72 16.83 -26.60 40.22
N VAL A 73 15.77 -26.92 39.53
CA VAL A 73 15.70 -26.83 38.07
C VAL A 73 15.00 -25.54 37.68
N LEU A 74 15.67 -24.77 36.83
CA LEU A 74 15.23 -23.49 36.29
C LEU A 74 15.18 -23.59 34.76
N ARG A 75 14.28 -22.86 34.12
CA ARG A 75 14.30 -22.68 32.65
C ARG A 75 14.24 -21.22 32.29
N GLU A 76 14.74 -20.89 31.12
CA GLU A 76 14.65 -19.55 30.57
C GLU A 76 13.21 -19.22 30.22
N ARG A 77 12.72 -18.09 30.70
CA ARG A 77 11.35 -17.63 30.44
C ARG A 77 11.29 -16.98 29.07
N ILE A 78 10.33 -17.46 28.26
CA ILE A 78 10.06 -16.93 26.92
C ILE A 78 8.74 -16.17 26.96
N GLU A 79 8.76 -14.89 26.61
CA GLU A 79 7.57 -14.05 26.58
C GLU A 79 7.11 -13.77 25.14
N PRO A 80 5.82 -14.00 24.83
CA PRO A 80 5.24 -13.63 23.54
C PRO A 80 4.99 -12.12 23.48
N ILE A 81 5.36 -11.49 22.35
CA ILE A 81 5.01 -10.12 22.02
C ILE A 81 3.98 -10.16 20.91
N ASP A 82 2.77 -9.77 21.29
CA ASP A 82 1.61 -9.68 20.43
C ASP A 82 1.70 -8.42 19.55
N PRO A 83 1.62 -8.55 18.22
CA PRO A 83 1.69 -7.39 17.33
C PRO A 83 0.52 -6.41 17.52
N ASP A 84 -0.61 -6.85 18.08
CA ASP A 84 -1.77 -5.99 18.32
C ASP A 84 -1.68 -5.21 19.65
N LYS A 85 -0.59 -5.41 20.41
CA LYS A 85 -0.30 -4.69 21.64
C LYS A 85 0.89 -3.74 21.47
N PRO A 86 1.03 -2.72 22.33
CA PRO A 86 2.21 -1.87 22.32
C PRO A 86 3.49 -2.69 22.52
N THR A 87 4.52 -2.38 21.76
CA THR A 87 5.85 -2.98 21.94
C THR A 87 6.38 -2.66 23.36
N PRO A 88 6.88 -3.66 24.11
CA PRO A 88 7.45 -3.42 25.41
C PRO A 88 8.61 -2.43 25.39
N THR A 89 8.77 -1.68 26.47
CA THR A 89 9.90 -0.77 26.64
C THR A 89 11.03 -1.46 27.42
N PRO A 90 12.28 -1.39 26.96
CA PRO A 90 13.43 -1.91 27.71
C PRO A 90 13.46 -1.40 29.16
N ASP A 91 14.03 -2.19 30.04
CA ASP A 91 14.18 -1.92 31.48
C ASP A 91 12.87 -1.79 32.29
N GLN A 92 11.71 -1.82 31.65
CA GLN A 92 10.45 -1.88 32.37
C GLN A 92 10.16 -3.32 32.83
N PRO A 93 9.49 -3.50 33.99
CA PRO A 93 9.11 -4.83 34.48
C PRO A 93 8.14 -5.51 33.50
N VAL A 94 8.31 -6.81 33.29
CA VAL A 94 7.42 -7.62 32.44
C VAL A 94 6.01 -7.70 33.05
N ASP A 95 5.94 -7.89 34.37
CA ASP A 95 4.70 -7.76 35.15
C ASP A 95 4.91 -6.79 36.31
N PRO A 96 4.42 -5.55 36.22
CA PRO A 96 4.59 -4.56 37.30
C PRO A 96 3.98 -4.95 38.66
N LYS A 97 3.15 -6.00 38.71
CA LYS A 97 2.50 -6.48 39.94
C LYS A 97 3.32 -7.58 40.65
N ASP A 98 4.26 -8.19 39.95
CA ASP A 98 5.14 -9.22 40.49
C ASP A 98 6.49 -8.59 40.90
N PRO A 99 6.87 -8.54 42.20
CA PRO A 99 8.13 -7.95 42.64
C PRO A 99 9.34 -8.73 42.13
N ASP A 100 9.21 -9.98 41.79
CA ASP A 100 10.27 -10.83 41.26
C ASP A 100 10.24 -10.95 39.72
N THR A 101 9.44 -10.10 39.04
CA THR A 101 9.40 -10.10 37.60
C THR A 101 10.73 -9.63 37.00
N PRO A 102 11.19 -10.22 35.89
CA PRO A 102 12.31 -9.69 35.14
C PRO A 102 11.94 -8.38 34.43
N LYS A 103 12.95 -7.69 33.95
CA LYS A 103 12.79 -6.54 33.06
C LYS A 103 12.89 -6.96 31.60
N TRP A 104 12.23 -6.20 30.73
CA TRP A 104 12.39 -6.40 29.31
C TRP A 104 13.82 -6.11 28.85
N PRO A 105 14.46 -7.00 28.09
CA PRO A 105 15.82 -6.80 27.61
C PRO A 105 15.86 -5.76 26.47
N ASP A 106 17.02 -5.11 26.28
CA ASP A 106 17.26 -4.08 25.28
C ASP A 106 16.77 -4.41 23.85
N PRO A 107 16.95 -5.65 23.32
CA PRO A 107 16.54 -5.95 21.94
C PRO A 107 15.06 -5.78 21.64
N VAL A 108 14.16 -5.68 22.65
CA VAL A 108 12.71 -5.50 22.40
C VAL A 108 12.40 -4.19 21.68
N LYS A 109 13.24 -3.16 21.79
CA LYS A 109 13.09 -1.88 21.09
C LYS A 109 13.18 -2.02 19.55
N ASP A 110 13.86 -3.07 19.07
CA ASP A 110 14.14 -3.29 17.65
C ASP A 110 13.20 -4.33 17.02
N ILE A 111 12.13 -4.69 17.74
CA ILE A 111 11.16 -5.67 17.24
C ILE A 111 10.40 -5.12 16.04
N VAL A 112 10.46 -5.87 14.93
CA VAL A 112 9.68 -5.64 13.72
C VAL A 112 8.64 -6.75 13.60
N ASN A 113 7.43 -6.46 14.09
CA ASN A 113 6.31 -7.42 14.12
C ASN A 113 5.08 -6.94 13.34
N LYS A 114 5.19 -5.80 12.63
CA LYS A 114 4.23 -5.27 11.66
C LYS A 114 4.96 -4.85 10.40
N ASP A 115 4.30 -4.96 9.27
CA ASP A 115 4.78 -4.50 7.98
C ASP A 115 3.59 -4.14 7.09
N ASP A 116 3.74 -3.09 6.31
CA ASP A 116 2.73 -2.58 5.41
C ASP A 116 3.32 -2.54 3.99
N VAL A 117 2.56 -3.03 3.02
CA VAL A 117 2.93 -2.94 1.60
C VAL A 117 1.83 -2.18 0.88
N THR A 118 2.21 -1.11 0.18
CA THR A 118 1.26 -0.19 -0.48
C THR A 118 1.41 -0.24 -2.00
N ARG A 119 0.27 -0.32 -2.70
CA ARG A 119 0.18 -0.05 -4.14
C ARG A 119 -0.55 1.28 -4.35
N THR A 120 0.03 2.16 -5.18
CA THR A 120 -0.59 3.41 -5.62
C THR A 120 -0.82 3.39 -7.12
N VAL A 121 -2.06 3.61 -7.57
CA VAL A 121 -2.42 3.82 -8.98
C VAL A 121 -2.55 5.32 -9.23
N LYS A 122 -1.71 5.86 -10.12
CA LYS A 122 -1.68 7.28 -10.51
C LYS A 122 -2.33 7.45 -11.88
N TYR A 123 -3.09 8.52 -12.02
CA TYR A 123 -3.76 8.87 -13.27
C TYR A 123 -3.19 10.20 -13.79
N VAL A 124 -2.56 10.16 -14.96
CA VAL A 124 -1.92 11.32 -15.57
C VAL A 124 -2.37 11.51 -17.02
N TYR A 125 -2.27 12.74 -17.53
CA TYR A 125 -2.35 13.00 -18.95
C TYR A 125 -0.98 12.77 -19.63
N GLU A 126 -0.96 12.79 -20.97
CA GLU A 126 0.28 12.61 -21.76
C GLU A 126 1.40 13.62 -21.40
N ASP A 127 1.03 14.80 -20.89
CA ASP A 127 1.98 15.83 -20.45
C ASP A 127 2.49 15.63 -19.02
N GLY A 128 2.06 14.56 -18.35
CA GLY A 128 2.41 14.21 -16.97
C GLY A 128 1.58 14.94 -15.91
N SER A 129 0.68 15.84 -16.30
CA SER A 129 -0.21 16.50 -15.36
C SER A 129 -1.24 15.52 -14.79
N LYS A 130 -1.72 15.78 -13.56
CA LYS A 130 -2.68 14.92 -12.86
C LYS A 130 -4.04 14.91 -13.55
N ALA A 131 -4.54 13.73 -13.91
CA ALA A 131 -5.84 13.54 -14.57
C ALA A 131 -6.96 13.26 -13.57
N LYS A 132 -6.70 12.47 -12.54
CA LYS A 132 -7.62 12.09 -11.46
C LYS A 132 -6.86 11.90 -10.15
N GLU A 133 -7.58 11.77 -9.03
CA GLU A 133 -6.99 11.44 -7.74
C GLU A 133 -6.43 10.02 -7.77
N ASP A 134 -5.28 9.85 -7.09
CA ASP A 134 -4.61 8.57 -6.96
C ASP A 134 -5.48 7.59 -6.14
N VAL A 135 -5.38 6.32 -6.45
CA VAL A 135 -5.97 5.23 -5.66
C VAL A 135 -4.86 4.47 -4.98
N SER A 136 -4.90 4.42 -3.65
CA SER A 136 -3.91 3.67 -2.86
C SER A 136 -4.60 2.57 -2.05
N GLU A 137 -3.96 1.43 -1.99
CA GLU A 137 -4.36 0.26 -1.22
C GLU A 137 -3.16 -0.24 -0.43
N THR A 138 -3.36 -0.58 0.85
CA THR A 138 -2.29 -1.05 1.74
C THR A 138 -2.66 -2.40 2.32
N LEU A 139 -1.79 -3.36 2.16
CA LEU A 139 -1.87 -4.69 2.77
C LEU A 139 -1.08 -4.69 4.07
N HIS A 140 -1.69 -5.23 5.13
CA HIS A 140 -1.14 -5.23 6.47
C HIS A 140 -0.68 -6.63 6.87
N PHE A 141 0.57 -6.76 7.28
CA PHE A 141 1.17 -7.99 7.75
C PHE A 141 1.54 -7.87 9.21
N LYS A 142 1.39 -8.96 9.97
CA LYS A 142 1.77 -9.02 11.36
C LYS A 142 2.33 -10.38 11.73
N ARG A 143 3.17 -10.43 12.76
CA ARG A 143 3.72 -11.67 13.32
C ARG A 143 3.97 -11.54 14.81
N PHE A 144 3.90 -12.64 15.52
CA PHE A 144 4.37 -12.70 16.90
C PHE A 144 5.90 -12.72 16.95
N ALA A 145 6.44 -12.08 17.96
CA ALA A 145 7.82 -12.25 18.39
C ALA A 145 7.85 -12.94 19.76
N TYR A 146 8.87 -13.74 20.02
CA TYR A 146 9.09 -14.43 21.27
C TYR A 146 10.45 -14.04 21.83
N VAL A 147 10.46 -13.47 23.01
CA VAL A 147 11.67 -12.93 23.63
C VAL A 147 12.12 -13.83 24.77
N ASN A 148 13.33 -14.33 24.70
CA ASN A 148 14.00 -14.97 25.80
C ASN A 148 14.49 -13.90 26.79
N LEU A 149 13.93 -13.89 28.00
CA LEU A 149 14.20 -12.82 28.99
C LEU A 149 15.59 -12.92 29.65
N VAL A 150 16.28 -14.05 29.50
CA VAL A 150 17.66 -14.25 29.99
C VAL A 150 18.69 -13.74 28.98
N THR A 151 18.52 -14.13 27.73
CA THR A 151 19.51 -13.88 26.67
C THR A 151 19.20 -12.66 25.81
N GLY A 152 17.94 -12.20 25.82
CA GLY A 152 17.44 -11.16 24.92
C GLY A 152 17.23 -11.64 23.48
N HIS A 153 17.41 -12.94 23.19
CA HIS A 153 17.18 -13.49 21.87
C HIS A 153 15.70 -13.36 21.47
N ILE A 154 15.45 -13.00 20.20
CA ILE A 154 14.11 -12.83 19.65
C ILE A 154 13.90 -13.81 18.53
N ASP A 155 12.88 -14.67 18.69
CA ASP A 155 12.38 -15.57 17.66
C ASP A 155 11.09 -15.00 17.04
N TYR A 156 11.03 -14.92 15.72
CA TYR A 156 9.84 -14.47 15.02
C TYR A 156 9.04 -15.64 14.47
N ARG A 157 7.73 -15.58 14.62
CA ARG A 157 6.84 -16.46 13.89
C ARG A 157 6.69 -15.99 12.43
N PRO A 158 6.23 -16.88 11.53
CA PRO A 158 5.90 -16.47 10.17
C PRO A 158 4.94 -15.29 10.14
N TRP A 159 5.06 -14.44 9.11
CA TRP A 159 4.12 -13.37 8.85
C TRP A 159 2.73 -13.93 8.57
N THR A 160 1.72 -13.21 9.03
CA THR A 160 0.30 -13.48 8.79
C THR A 160 -0.38 -12.23 8.27
N THR A 161 -1.38 -12.40 7.42
CA THR A 161 -2.26 -11.35 6.94
C THR A 161 -3.67 -11.88 6.77
N THR A 162 -4.66 -11.02 6.74
CA THR A 162 -6.05 -11.35 6.36
C THR A 162 -6.28 -11.17 4.87
N ASP A 163 -5.39 -10.44 4.20
CA ASP A 163 -5.44 -10.18 2.77
C ASP A 163 -4.02 -10.03 2.22
N ASP A 164 -3.71 -10.78 1.17
CA ASP A 164 -2.43 -10.74 0.45
C ASP A 164 -2.60 -10.29 -1.01
N THR A 165 -3.74 -9.67 -1.34
CA THR A 165 -4.11 -9.35 -2.70
C THR A 165 -4.46 -7.87 -2.86
N PHE A 166 -3.75 -7.18 -3.73
CA PHE A 166 -4.20 -5.90 -4.26
C PHE A 166 -5.32 -6.13 -5.27
N ASP A 167 -6.48 -5.54 -5.05
CA ASP A 167 -7.64 -5.69 -5.93
C ASP A 167 -7.44 -5.04 -7.29
N ALA A 168 -8.14 -5.54 -8.33
CA ALA A 168 -8.15 -4.90 -9.64
C ALA A 168 -8.79 -3.51 -9.55
N VAL A 169 -8.14 -2.50 -10.16
CA VAL A 169 -8.63 -1.12 -10.17
C VAL A 169 -9.07 -0.74 -11.57
N THR A 170 -10.36 -0.46 -11.75
CA THR A 170 -10.90 0.08 -13.01
C THR A 170 -10.57 1.55 -13.14
N SER A 171 -9.98 1.93 -14.28
CA SER A 171 -9.61 3.31 -14.57
C SER A 171 -10.87 4.17 -14.79
N PRO A 172 -10.97 5.36 -14.16
CA PRO A 172 -12.09 6.27 -14.34
C PRO A 172 -12.23 6.72 -15.80
N VAL A 173 -13.47 6.84 -16.28
CA VAL A 173 -13.73 7.42 -17.61
C VAL A 173 -13.54 8.93 -17.55
N ILE A 174 -12.76 9.47 -18.50
CA ILE A 174 -12.59 10.91 -18.72
C ILE A 174 -13.06 11.24 -20.13
N LYS A 175 -14.06 12.10 -20.26
CA LYS A 175 -14.64 12.46 -21.56
C LYS A 175 -13.58 13.06 -22.50
N GLY A 176 -13.45 12.52 -23.71
CA GLY A 176 -12.50 12.95 -24.71
C GLY A 176 -11.08 12.39 -24.51
N TYR A 177 -10.93 11.43 -23.62
CA TYR A 177 -9.66 10.75 -23.38
C TYR A 177 -9.87 9.24 -23.23
N THR A 178 -8.89 8.49 -23.70
CA THR A 178 -8.81 7.04 -23.52
C THR A 178 -7.63 6.72 -22.60
N ALA A 179 -7.89 5.91 -21.56
CA ALA A 179 -6.83 5.39 -20.69
C ALA A 179 -6.03 4.29 -21.42
N ASP A 180 -4.72 4.29 -21.28
CA ASP A 180 -3.82 3.23 -21.79
C ASP A 180 -4.05 1.87 -21.11
N LYS A 181 -4.52 1.90 -19.85
CA LYS A 181 -4.96 0.73 -19.09
C LYS A 181 -6.38 0.95 -18.60
N LEU A 182 -7.34 0.22 -19.14
CA LEU A 182 -8.74 0.29 -18.70
C LEU A 182 -8.93 -0.31 -17.31
N VAL A 183 -8.09 -1.28 -16.95
CA VAL A 183 -8.03 -1.93 -15.65
C VAL A 183 -6.57 -2.16 -15.28
N VAL A 184 -6.16 -1.75 -14.10
CA VAL A 184 -4.93 -2.20 -13.45
C VAL A 184 -5.25 -3.54 -12.80
N PRO A 185 -4.56 -4.64 -13.16
CA PRO A 185 -4.93 -5.98 -12.69
C PRO A 185 -4.69 -6.16 -11.19
N ALA A 186 -5.40 -7.11 -10.60
CA ALA A 186 -5.13 -7.59 -9.24
C ALA A 186 -3.75 -8.25 -9.16
N VAL A 187 -3.13 -8.16 -7.99
CA VAL A 187 -1.85 -8.82 -7.68
C VAL A 187 -2.01 -9.61 -6.39
N SER A 188 -2.02 -10.95 -6.48
CA SER A 188 -2.19 -11.85 -5.33
C SER A 188 -0.84 -12.42 -4.86
N GLY A 189 -0.81 -12.90 -3.61
CA GLY A 189 0.37 -13.54 -3.03
C GLY A 189 1.46 -12.54 -2.63
N VAL A 190 1.09 -11.30 -2.34
CA VAL A 190 2.02 -10.28 -1.84
C VAL A 190 2.54 -10.72 -0.47
N GLN A 191 3.83 -10.52 -0.25
CA GLN A 191 4.50 -10.94 0.98
C GLN A 191 4.95 -9.72 1.78
N ALA A 192 5.03 -9.88 3.10
CA ALA A 192 5.69 -8.92 3.96
C ALA A 192 7.13 -8.67 3.50
N GLY A 193 7.59 -7.43 3.56
CA GLY A 193 8.90 -7.00 3.07
C GLY A 193 8.94 -6.70 1.58
N ALA A 194 7.82 -6.87 0.84
CA ALA A 194 7.74 -6.40 -0.54
C ALA A 194 7.82 -4.87 -0.60
N ALA A 195 8.41 -4.35 -1.66
CA ALA A 195 8.47 -2.90 -1.86
C ALA A 195 7.10 -2.33 -2.26
N ASP A 196 6.83 -1.11 -1.85
CA ASP A 196 5.70 -0.34 -2.36
C ASP A 196 5.78 -0.18 -3.88
N THR A 197 4.61 -0.20 -4.54
CA THR A 197 4.51 -0.12 -5.99
C THR A 197 3.69 1.07 -6.45
N VAL A 198 4.07 1.63 -7.60
CA VAL A 198 3.32 2.70 -8.25
C VAL A 198 3.00 2.28 -9.68
N GLU A 199 1.70 2.17 -9.97
CA GLU A 199 1.18 1.96 -11.31
C GLU A 199 0.73 3.29 -11.91
N VAL A 200 1.11 3.56 -13.16
CA VAL A 200 0.70 4.78 -13.85
C VAL A 200 -0.25 4.42 -14.98
N VAL A 201 -1.38 5.11 -15.00
CA VAL A 201 -2.37 5.07 -16.08
C VAL A 201 -2.33 6.41 -16.81
N THR A 202 -2.08 6.37 -18.13
CA THR A 202 -1.94 7.56 -18.96
C THR A 202 -3.19 7.75 -19.81
N TYR A 203 -3.77 8.95 -19.74
CA TYR A 203 -4.92 9.35 -20.56
C TYR A 203 -4.45 10.10 -21.81
N VAL A 204 -4.79 9.51 -22.97
CA VAL A 204 -4.47 10.05 -24.29
C VAL A 204 -5.73 10.70 -24.87
N LYS A 205 -5.58 11.88 -25.49
CA LYS A 205 -6.68 12.56 -26.16
C LYS A 205 -7.26 11.70 -27.28
N ASP A 206 -8.59 11.57 -27.33
CA ASP A 206 -9.29 10.83 -28.38
C ASP A 206 -9.12 11.51 -29.75
N ALA A 207 -9.04 10.69 -30.80
CA ALA A 207 -9.10 11.18 -32.15
C ALA A 207 -10.49 11.76 -32.45
N GLN A 208 -10.51 12.92 -33.12
CA GLN A 208 -11.71 13.67 -33.45
C GLN A 208 -11.75 14.01 -34.93
N LYS A 209 -12.94 14.30 -35.43
CA LYS A 209 -13.16 14.73 -36.81
C LYS A 209 -14.22 15.81 -36.87
N ALA A 210 -13.93 16.87 -37.61
CA ALA A 210 -14.88 17.94 -37.92
C ALA A 210 -15.22 17.91 -39.39
N ILE A 211 -16.49 18.07 -39.70
CA ILE A 211 -17.03 18.15 -41.08
C ILE A 211 -17.54 19.59 -41.29
N ILE A 212 -17.02 20.26 -42.32
CA ILE A 212 -17.51 21.55 -42.76
C ILE A 212 -18.31 21.33 -44.04
N LYS A 213 -19.65 21.45 -43.94
CA LYS A 213 -20.60 21.29 -45.07
C LYS A 213 -20.88 22.64 -45.73
N TYR A 214 -20.86 22.68 -47.07
CA TYR A 214 -21.28 23.82 -47.86
C TYR A 214 -22.61 23.43 -48.51
N VAL A 215 -23.68 24.17 -48.23
CA VAL A 215 -25.03 23.84 -48.66
C VAL A 215 -25.66 25.01 -49.41
N ASN A 216 -26.45 24.69 -50.49
CA ASN A 216 -27.31 25.70 -51.13
C ASN A 216 -28.57 25.88 -50.27
N GLU A 217 -28.88 27.15 -49.92
CA GLU A 217 -30.07 27.52 -49.14
C GLU A 217 -31.36 26.95 -49.81
N LYS A 218 -31.41 26.97 -51.12
CA LYS A 218 -32.53 26.40 -51.88
C LYS A 218 -32.51 24.88 -51.83
N GLY A 219 -33.40 24.32 -51.06
CA GLY A 219 -33.56 22.87 -50.89
C GLY A 219 -32.54 22.22 -49.98
N ASN A 220 -31.69 23.01 -49.30
CA ASN A 220 -30.68 22.53 -48.37
C ASN A 220 -29.72 21.47 -48.99
N VAL A 221 -29.41 21.64 -50.29
CA VAL A 221 -28.60 20.70 -51.07
C VAL A 221 -27.13 20.86 -50.73
N GLU A 222 -26.46 19.79 -50.34
CA GLU A 222 -25.01 19.81 -50.12
C GLU A 222 -24.23 20.01 -51.44
N LEU A 223 -23.43 21.06 -51.48
CA LEU A 223 -22.56 21.36 -52.61
C LEU A 223 -21.20 20.67 -52.46
N SER A 224 -20.66 20.69 -51.29
CA SER A 224 -19.43 19.97 -50.94
C SER A 224 -19.26 19.88 -49.41
N ARG A 225 -18.29 19.04 -48.97
CA ARG A 225 -17.83 18.99 -47.61
C ARG A 225 -16.32 18.87 -47.52
N ASP A 226 -15.75 19.39 -46.48
CA ASP A 226 -14.36 19.17 -46.13
C ASP A 226 -14.29 18.53 -44.76
N ALA A 227 -13.33 17.59 -44.54
CA ALA A 227 -13.11 16.91 -43.30
C ALA A 227 -11.74 17.30 -42.70
N VAL A 228 -11.74 17.59 -41.44
CA VAL A 228 -10.52 17.94 -40.68
C VAL A 228 -10.39 16.97 -39.53
N ALA A 229 -9.23 16.30 -39.40
CA ALA A 229 -8.92 15.42 -38.29
C ALA A 229 -8.04 16.11 -37.26
N GLY A 230 -8.20 15.75 -35.99
CA GLY A 230 -7.40 16.25 -34.86
C GLY A 230 -7.67 15.44 -33.61
N LYS A 231 -7.46 16.03 -32.44
CA LYS A 231 -7.70 15.42 -31.15
C LYS A 231 -8.60 16.29 -30.27
N SER A 232 -9.29 15.67 -29.33
CA SER A 232 -10.19 16.33 -28.38
C SER A 232 -9.56 17.61 -27.78
N GLY A 233 -10.32 18.72 -27.83
CA GLY A 233 -9.91 20.02 -27.29
C GLY A 233 -8.88 20.78 -28.11
N GLU A 234 -8.29 20.22 -29.18
CA GLU A 234 -7.35 20.92 -30.05
C GLU A 234 -8.08 21.86 -31.00
N ALA A 235 -7.40 22.91 -31.46
CA ALA A 235 -7.96 23.84 -32.42
C ALA A 235 -8.20 23.15 -33.78
N ILE A 236 -9.38 23.35 -34.37
CA ILE A 236 -9.67 22.96 -35.76
C ILE A 236 -8.96 23.96 -36.67
N ASN A 237 -7.81 23.55 -37.20
CA ASN A 237 -6.99 24.39 -38.08
C ASN A 237 -7.59 24.37 -39.51
N TYR A 238 -8.63 25.18 -39.71
CA TYR A 238 -9.36 25.30 -40.98
C TYR A 238 -9.81 26.73 -41.24
N SER A 239 -9.99 27.08 -42.52
CA SER A 239 -10.53 28.38 -42.95
C SER A 239 -11.51 28.15 -44.12
N THR A 240 -12.73 28.67 -43.99
CA THR A 240 -13.78 28.64 -45.03
C THR A 240 -13.53 29.64 -46.13
N ALA A 241 -12.66 30.67 -45.93
CA ALA A 241 -12.50 31.84 -46.80
C ALA A 241 -12.19 31.52 -48.28
N ALA A 242 -11.24 30.59 -48.52
CA ALA A 242 -10.84 30.22 -49.88
C ALA A 242 -11.99 29.50 -50.62
N LYS A 243 -12.71 28.61 -49.94
CA LYS A 243 -13.83 27.86 -50.49
C LYS A 243 -15.03 28.77 -50.80
N ILE A 244 -15.37 29.67 -49.89
CA ILE A 244 -16.41 30.70 -50.07
C ILE A 244 -16.02 31.62 -51.27
N SER A 245 -14.78 32.03 -51.40
CA SER A 245 -14.32 32.82 -52.54
C SER A 245 -14.48 32.06 -53.88
N SER A 246 -14.24 30.75 -53.89
CA SER A 246 -14.46 29.90 -55.05
C SER A 246 -15.95 29.83 -55.44
N TYR A 247 -16.84 29.65 -54.45
CA TYR A 247 -18.28 29.64 -54.74
C TYR A 247 -18.80 31.00 -55.20
N LYS A 248 -18.25 32.12 -54.66
CA LYS A 248 -18.58 33.48 -55.17
C LYS A 248 -18.23 33.64 -56.66
N ARG A 249 -17.12 33.08 -57.12
CA ARG A 249 -16.76 33.08 -58.56
C ARG A 249 -17.69 32.19 -59.40
N GLN A 250 -18.35 31.25 -58.80
CA GLN A 250 -19.34 30.33 -59.44
C GLN A 250 -20.76 30.93 -59.43
N GLY A 251 -20.96 32.15 -58.95
CA GLY A 251 -22.25 32.82 -58.93
C GLY A 251 -23.05 32.61 -57.63
N TYR A 252 -22.41 32.14 -56.56
CA TYR A 252 -23.06 32.04 -55.25
C TYR A 252 -22.73 33.28 -54.40
N GLU A 253 -23.58 33.57 -53.41
CA GLU A 253 -23.30 34.53 -52.34
C GLU A 253 -23.40 33.83 -50.98
N LEU A 254 -22.68 34.31 -49.98
CA LEU A 254 -22.64 33.80 -48.63
C LEU A 254 -23.89 34.24 -47.87
N VAL A 255 -24.64 33.32 -47.32
CA VAL A 255 -25.76 33.57 -46.40
C VAL A 255 -25.27 33.51 -44.93
N SER A 256 -24.58 32.43 -44.56
CA SER A 256 -24.02 32.30 -43.23
C SER A 256 -22.80 31.36 -43.24
N ASP A 257 -21.88 31.60 -42.32
CA ASP A 257 -20.71 30.77 -42.11
C ASP A 257 -20.71 30.26 -40.67
N GLY A 258 -21.24 29.05 -40.49
CA GLY A 258 -21.38 28.42 -39.20
C GLY A 258 -20.05 28.02 -38.57
N PHE A 259 -18.97 27.86 -39.33
CA PHE A 259 -17.64 27.62 -38.79
C PHE A 259 -17.03 28.90 -38.22
N THR A 260 -17.06 29.99 -38.99
CA THR A 260 -16.46 31.27 -38.54
C THR A 260 -17.22 31.86 -37.35
N SER A 261 -18.57 31.69 -37.33
CA SER A 261 -19.43 32.20 -36.24
C SER A 261 -19.55 31.25 -35.04
N ALA A 262 -18.96 30.05 -35.10
CA ALA A 262 -19.01 29.11 -33.99
C ALA A 262 -18.37 29.69 -32.72
N SER A 263 -19.01 29.46 -31.58
CA SER A 263 -18.51 29.88 -30.26
C SER A 263 -17.19 29.19 -29.87
N SER A 264 -16.95 27.98 -30.38
CA SER A 264 -15.68 27.25 -30.27
C SER A 264 -15.25 26.74 -31.64
N LYS A 265 -13.96 26.87 -31.92
CA LYS A 265 -13.29 26.28 -33.07
C LYS A 265 -12.30 25.22 -32.66
N ASN A 266 -12.57 24.55 -31.54
CA ASN A 266 -11.83 23.39 -31.08
C ASN A 266 -12.65 22.13 -31.33
N PHE A 267 -11.98 21.02 -31.54
CA PHE A 267 -12.61 19.71 -31.51
C PHE A 267 -13.29 19.52 -30.15
N ASP A 268 -14.48 18.97 -30.16
CA ASP A 268 -15.22 18.65 -28.94
C ASP A 268 -14.64 17.42 -28.24
N PHE A 269 -15.33 16.89 -27.24
CA PHE A 269 -14.90 15.73 -26.46
C PHE A 269 -15.78 14.52 -26.69
N ASP A 270 -16.52 14.46 -27.83
CA ASP A 270 -17.38 13.34 -28.18
C ASP A 270 -16.88 12.66 -29.46
N ALA A 271 -16.04 11.64 -29.29
CA ALA A 271 -15.47 10.89 -30.42
C ALA A 271 -16.49 9.94 -31.11
N SER A 272 -17.70 9.83 -30.59
CA SER A 272 -18.74 8.97 -31.17
C SER A 272 -19.47 9.62 -32.35
N VAL A 273 -19.40 10.93 -32.51
CA VAL A 273 -20.09 11.71 -33.55
C VAL A 273 -19.14 12.76 -34.12
N ASP A 274 -19.03 12.81 -35.46
CA ASP A 274 -18.28 13.87 -36.14
C ASP A 274 -18.91 15.25 -35.83
N GLN A 275 -18.10 16.22 -35.44
CA GLN A 275 -18.53 17.61 -35.21
C GLN A 275 -18.86 18.29 -36.56
N GLU A 276 -20.03 18.88 -36.71
CA GLU A 276 -20.46 19.45 -37.98
C GLU A 276 -20.62 20.97 -37.94
N PHE A 277 -20.14 21.64 -38.97
CA PHE A 277 -20.34 23.07 -39.23
C PHE A 277 -20.95 23.24 -40.62
N THR A 278 -21.92 24.16 -40.75
CA THR A 278 -22.60 24.40 -42.01
C THR A 278 -22.33 25.82 -42.49
N VAL A 279 -21.85 25.94 -43.75
CA VAL A 279 -21.75 27.16 -44.51
C VAL A 279 -22.89 27.20 -45.52
N VAL A 280 -23.76 28.21 -45.37
CA VAL A 280 -24.94 28.33 -46.26
C VAL A 280 -24.65 29.36 -47.36
N LEU A 281 -24.88 28.94 -48.56
CA LEU A 281 -24.71 29.70 -49.80
C LEU A 281 -26.03 29.77 -50.54
N ARG A 282 -26.28 30.80 -51.28
CA ARG A 282 -27.39 30.89 -52.24
C ARG A 282 -26.92 31.35 -53.59
N GLU A 283 -27.65 30.97 -54.63
CA GLU A 283 -27.41 31.45 -55.99
C GLU A 283 -27.65 32.94 -56.07
N ARG A 284 -26.71 33.69 -56.63
CA ARG A 284 -26.81 35.14 -56.83
C ARG A 284 -27.75 35.43 -58.00
N ILE A 285 -28.78 36.17 -57.74
CA ILE A 285 -29.72 36.64 -58.75
C ILE A 285 -29.42 38.15 -59.01
N GLU A 286 -29.00 38.44 -60.21
CA GLU A 286 -28.80 39.84 -60.64
C GLU A 286 -30.02 40.32 -61.39
N PRO A 287 -30.67 41.41 -60.99
CA PRO A 287 -31.75 41.99 -61.77
C PRO A 287 -31.21 42.60 -63.05
N ILE A 288 -31.84 42.34 -64.16
CA ILE A 288 -31.57 43.00 -65.43
C ILE A 288 -32.50 44.22 -65.48
N ASP A 289 -31.84 45.41 -65.43
CA ASP A 289 -32.51 46.69 -65.55
C ASP A 289 -32.92 46.88 -67.02
N PRO A 290 -34.22 47.03 -67.34
CA PRO A 290 -34.67 47.15 -68.72
C PRO A 290 -34.21 48.47 -69.40
N ASP A 291 -33.81 49.49 -68.61
CA ASP A 291 -33.31 50.76 -69.09
C ASP A 291 -31.80 50.83 -69.34
N LYS A 292 -31.10 49.67 -69.09
CA LYS A 292 -29.65 49.54 -69.28
C LYS A 292 -29.32 48.52 -70.39
N PRO A 293 -28.15 48.69 -71.07
CA PRO A 293 -27.69 47.71 -72.05
C PRO A 293 -27.61 46.33 -71.40
N THR A 294 -28.10 45.31 -72.11
CA THR A 294 -28.01 43.94 -71.69
C THR A 294 -26.56 43.54 -71.54
N PRO A 295 -26.12 42.92 -70.38
CA PRO A 295 -24.76 42.46 -70.23
C PRO A 295 -24.37 41.52 -71.37
N THR A 296 -23.19 41.71 -71.97
CA THR A 296 -22.67 40.83 -72.99
C THR A 296 -22.03 39.62 -72.32
N PRO A 297 -22.21 38.37 -72.86
CA PRO A 297 -21.63 37.16 -72.28
C PRO A 297 -20.10 37.20 -72.15
#